data_24e12e24ccaa8d4bdde9ab7190bf74d8
#
_entry.id   24e12e24ccaa8d4bdde9ab7190bf74d8
#
_cell.length_a   1.000
_cell.length_b   1.000
_cell.length_c   1.000
_cell.angle_alpha   90.00
_cell.angle_beta   90.00
_cell.angle_gamma   90.00
#
_symmetry.space_group_name_H-M   'P 1'
#
loop_
_entity.id
_entity.type
_entity.pdbx_description
1 polymer ?
#
loop_
_entity_poly.entity_id
_entity_poly.type
_entity_poly.pdbx_seq_one_letter_code
_entity_poly.pdbx_strand_id
1 'polypeptide(L)'
;NPNIGFALNKNESFVKCYLGDTGLLVSLAFSENEIASNQLYKSIMDGKLSLNEGMLHENMIAQMIRAKGRKLFFYTEYDAAKHRNSMEIDFLLSNESKVNFKVQPVEVKSSKNYTTTSLGKFKNKFKKRVGESIIVHPKQFKIEDGIIKVPSYMAWCI
;
A
#
# COMPACT_ATOMS: atom_id res chain seq x y z
N ASN A 1 0.66 -0.33 17.59
CA ASN A 1 1.32 -1.60 17.87
C ASN A 1 0.64 -2.70 17.02
N PRO A 2 1.33 -3.33 16.06
CA PRO A 2 0.71 -4.29 15.15
C PRO A 2 0.41 -5.61 15.89
N ASN A 3 -0.72 -5.65 16.53
CA ASN A 3 -1.32 -6.86 17.11
C ASN A 3 -2.63 -7.15 16.37
N ILE A 4 -3.04 -8.41 16.38
CA ILE A 4 -4.40 -8.78 16.00
C ILE A 4 -5.39 -8.01 16.88
N GLY A 5 -6.50 -7.63 16.28
CA GLY A 5 -7.37 -6.64 16.88
C GLY A 5 -6.91 -5.22 16.58
N PHE A 6 -6.48 -4.96 15.33
CA PHE A 6 -6.02 -3.63 14.88
C PHE A 6 -6.94 -2.48 15.30
N ALA A 7 -8.24 -2.71 15.34
CA ALA A 7 -9.22 -1.72 15.76
C ALA A 7 -9.03 -1.26 17.22
N LEU A 8 -8.47 -2.11 18.09
CA LEU A 8 -8.22 -1.80 19.49
C LEU A 8 -6.90 -1.05 19.71
N ASN A 9 -6.00 -1.09 18.73
CA ASN A 9 -4.66 -0.49 18.80
C ASN A 9 -4.48 0.66 17.82
N LYS A 10 -5.57 1.25 17.36
CA LYS A 10 -5.64 2.33 16.40
C LYS A 10 -5.10 3.63 17.04
N ASN A 11 -4.23 4.33 16.32
CA ASN A 11 -3.87 5.71 16.62
C ASN A 11 -4.66 6.63 15.68
N GLU A 12 -5.55 7.45 16.23
CA GLU A 12 -6.44 8.31 15.47
C GLU A 12 -5.76 9.60 14.96
N SER A 13 -4.52 9.84 15.40
CA SER A 13 -3.75 11.00 14.92
C SER A 13 -3.22 10.85 13.50
N PHE A 14 -3.23 9.63 12.94
CA PHE A 14 -2.77 9.35 11.59
C PHE A 14 -3.88 8.69 10.79
N VAL A 15 -4.22 9.29 9.64
CA VAL A 15 -5.27 8.81 8.75
C VAL A 15 -4.72 8.75 7.33
N LYS A 16 -4.98 7.64 6.63
CA LYS A 16 -4.81 7.54 5.18
C LYS A 16 -6.21 7.49 4.55
N CYS A 17 -6.43 8.32 3.54
CA CYS A 17 -7.68 8.36 2.80
C CYS A 17 -7.49 7.74 1.42
N TYR A 18 -8.41 6.86 1.04
CA TYR A 18 -8.45 6.24 -0.27
C TYR A 18 -9.82 6.49 -0.89
N LEU A 19 -9.85 6.78 -2.18
CA LEU A 19 -11.10 6.88 -2.92
C LEU A 19 -11.54 5.49 -3.39
N GLY A 20 -12.84 5.27 -3.38
CA GLY A 20 -13.44 4.02 -3.85
C GLY A 20 -13.31 3.81 -5.37
N ASP A 21 -12.86 4.81 -6.10
CA ASP A 21 -12.59 4.77 -7.54
C ASP A 21 -11.30 5.54 -7.87
N THR A 22 -10.33 4.88 -8.50
CA THR A 22 -9.05 5.50 -8.86
C THR A 22 -9.21 6.47 -10.04
N GLY A 23 -10.17 6.25 -10.94
CA GLY A 23 -10.50 7.20 -12.01
C GLY A 23 -11.05 8.49 -11.44
N LEU A 24 -11.93 8.41 -10.43
CA LEU A 24 -12.43 9.57 -9.71
C LEU A 24 -11.30 10.32 -8.98
N LEU A 25 -10.35 9.60 -8.38
CA LEU A 25 -9.16 10.20 -7.76
C LEU A 25 -8.37 11.04 -8.77
N VAL A 26 -8.14 10.48 -9.97
CA VAL A 26 -7.45 11.20 -11.06
C VAL A 26 -8.28 12.42 -11.50
N SER A 27 -9.58 12.26 -11.71
CA SER A 27 -10.46 13.35 -12.13
C SER A 27 -10.49 14.49 -11.11
N LEU A 28 -10.54 14.18 -9.82
CA LEU A 28 -10.50 15.20 -8.76
C LEU A 28 -9.15 15.89 -8.68
N ALA A 29 -8.04 15.16 -8.83
CA ALA A 29 -6.71 15.73 -8.80
C ALA A 29 -6.44 16.73 -9.93
N PHE A 30 -7.17 16.62 -11.04
CA PHE A 30 -7.04 17.50 -12.21
C PHE A 30 -8.26 18.40 -12.46
N SER A 31 -9.26 18.39 -11.57
CA SER A 31 -10.47 19.20 -11.74
C SER A 31 -10.23 20.71 -11.80
N GLU A 32 -9.16 21.18 -11.17
CA GLU A 32 -8.77 22.59 -11.18
C GLU A 32 -8.04 23.05 -12.47
N ASN A 33 -7.64 22.09 -13.31
CA ASN A 33 -6.81 22.39 -14.49
C ASN A 33 -7.61 22.37 -15.79
N GLU A 34 -8.78 22.82 -15.92
CA GLU A 34 -9.61 23.00 -17.17
C GLU A 34 -9.24 22.08 -18.36
N ILE A 35 -8.49 21.00 -18.11
CA ILE A 35 -8.05 20.06 -19.14
C ILE A 35 -9.25 19.19 -19.49
N ALA A 36 -9.69 19.26 -20.72
CA ALA A 36 -10.75 18.40 -21.22
C ALA A 36 -10.41 16.93 -20.91
N SER A 37 -11.35 16.20 -20.34
CA SER A 37 -11.17 14.81 -19.85
C SER A 37 -10.47 13.90 -20.87
N ASN A 38 -10.78 14.04 -22.17
CA ASN A 38 -10.13 13.27 -23.24
C ASN A 38 -8.63 13.58 -23.41
N GLN A 39 -8.22 14.84 -23.22
CA GLN A 39 -6.80 15.22 -23.27
C GLN A 39 -6.05 14.72 -22.05
N LEU A 40 -6.68 14.72 -20.88
CA LEU A 40 -6.15 14.17 -19.65
C LEU A 40 -5.88 12.66 -19.80
N TYR A 41 -6.87 11.89 -20.22
CA TYR A 41 -6.70 10.44 -20.46
C TYR A 41 -5.60 10.14 -21.48
N LYS A 42 -5.58 10.90 -22.58
CA LYS A 42 -4.52 10.74 -23.58
C LYS A 42 -3.14 11.04 -23.02
N SER A 43 -2.99 12.08 -22.22
CA SER A 43 -1.71 12.44 -21.59
C SER A 43 -1.25 11.40 -20.55
N ILE A 44 -2.19 10.76 -19.86
CA ILE A 44 -1.90 9.64 -18.94
C ILE A 44 -1.42 8.44 -19.75
N MET A 45 -2.14 8.04 -20.80
CA MET A 45 -1.80 6.90 -21.66
C MET A 45 -0.46 7.09 -22.37
N ASP A 46 -0.15 8.31 -22.79
CA ASP A 46 1.12 8.68 -23.45
C ASP A 46 2.28 8.82 -22.44
N GLY A 47 2.06 8.66 -21.13
CA GLY A 47 3.08 8.87 -20.10
C GLY A 47 3.59 10.30 -19.98
N LYS A 48 2.84 11.28 -20.52
CA LYS A 48 3.22 12.71 -20.54
C LYS A 48 2.78 13.48 -19.30
N LEU A 49 1.90 12.88 -18.48
CA LEU A 49 1.46 13.50 -17.25
C LEU A 49 2.30 12.99 -16.08
N SER A 50 2.91 13.91 -15.35
CA SER A 50 3.59 13.58 -14.10
C SER A 50 2.55 13.31 -13.00
N LEU A 51 2.09 12.07 -12.93
CA LEU A 51 1.21 11.59 -11.88
C LEU A 51 2.05 11.03 -10.73
N ASN A 52 1.53 11.16 -9.53
CA ASN A 52 2.05 10.37 -8.41
C ASN A 52 1.60 8.91 -8.56
N GLU A 53 2.33 8.17 -9.40
CA GLU A 53 2.05 6.75 -9.67
C GLU A 53 2.00 5.91 -8.41
N GLY A 54 2.80 6.26 -7.39
CA GLY A 54 2.77 5.58 -6.10
C GLY A 54 1.41 5.67 -5.43
N MET A 55 0.84 6.89 -5.38
CA MET A 55 -0.47 7.12 -4.79
C MET A 55 -1.58 6.40 -5.56
N LEU A 56 -1.54 6.41 -6.89
CA LEU A 56 -2.53 5.73 -7.72
C LEU A 56 -2.46 4.21 -7.55
N HIS A 57 -1.25 3.64 -7.53
CA HIS A 57 -1.06 2.21 -7.27
C HIS A 57 -1.57 1.83 -5.87
N GLU A 58 -1.21 2.59 -4.85
CA GLU A 58 -1.64 2.35 -3.47
C GLU A 58 -3.18 2.42 -3.38
N ASN A 59 -3.82 3.41 -4.01
CA ASN A 59 -5.27 3.53 -4.05
C ASN A 59 -5.94 2.34 -4.75
N MET A 60 -5.40 1.89 -5.89
CA MET A 60 -5.90 0.72 -6.60
C MET A 60 -5.81 -0.56 -5.74
N ILE A 61 -4.71 -0.77 -5.05
CA ILE A 61 -4.55 -1.93 -4.17
C ILE A 61 -5.48 -1.82 -2.95
N ALA A 62 -5.69 -0.63 -2.40
CA ALA A 62 -6.67 -0.39 -1.35
C ALA A 62 -8.09 -0.81 -1.78
N GLN A 63 -8.50 -0.46 -2.99
CA GLN A 63 -9.79 -0.89 -3.56
C GLN A 63 -9.89 -2.42 -3.65
N MET A 64 -8.85 -3.09 -4.16
CA MET A 64 -8.83 -4.56 -4.27
C MET A 64 -8.96 -5.23 -2.90
N ILE A 65 -8.23 -4.75 -1.90
CA ILE A 65 -8.32 -5.25 -0.52
C ILE A 65 -9.73 -5.02 0.05
N ARG A 66 -10.31 -3.85 -0.19
CA ARG A 66 -11.66 -3.51 0.28
C ARG A 66 -12.75 -4.32 -0.42
N ALA A 67 -12.61 -4.58 -1.71
CA ALA A 67 -13.56 -5.40 -2.47
C ALA A 67 -13.66 -6.84 -1.94
N LYS A 68 -12.60 -7.34 -1.29
CA LYS A 68 -12.61 -8.62 -0.56
C LYS A 68 -13.20 -8.54 0.85
N GLY A 69 -13.79 -7.40 1.23
CA GLY A 69 -14.37 -7.19 2.56
C GLY A 69 -13.36 -6.92 3.66
N ARG A 70 -12.06 -6.85 3.35
CA ARG A 70 -11.02 -6.61 4.36
C ARG A 70 -11.00 -5.14 4.78
N LYS A 71 -10.68 -4.88 6.05
CA LYS A 71 -10.44 -3.53 6.57
C LYS A 71 -9.01 -3.10 6.23
N LEU A 72 -8.85 -1.80 5.94
CA LEU A 72 -7.55 -1.20 5.68
C LEU A 72 -6.95 -0.71 6.98
N PHE A 73 -5.76 -1.21 7.31
CA PHE A 73 -4.91 -0.72 8.37
C PHE A 73 -3.53 -0.48 7.79
N PHE A 74 -2.80 0.47 8.34
CA PHE A 74 -1.42 0.78 7.96
C PHE A 74 -0.55 0.94 9.21
N TYR A 75 0.75 1.05 9.03
CA TYR A 75 1.67 1.35 10.10
C TYR A 75 2.58 2.50 9.70
N THR A 76 2.73 3.46 10.58
CA THR A 76 3.71 4.51 10.44
C THR A 76 4.43 4.74 11.76
N GLU A 77 5.71 5.09 11.68
CA GLU A 77 6.54 5.50 12.78
C GLU A 77 7.20 6.83 12.43
N TYR A 78 6.81 7.87 13.14
CA TYR A 78 7.30 9.21 12.94
C TYR A 78 8.56 9.48 13.76
N ASP A 79 9.61 9.99 13.12
CA ASP A 79 10.84 10.45 13.76
C ASP A 79 10.75 11.98 13.94
N ALA A 80 10.47 12.41 15.18
CA ALA A 80 10.31 13.84 15.49
C ALA A 80 11.60 14.64 15.29
N ALA A 81 12.78 14.03 15.48
CA ALA A 81 14.06 14.70 15.29
C ALA A 81 14.36 14.98 13.81
N LYS A 82 13.85 14.14 12.92
CA LYS A 82 14.05 14.25 11.46
C LYS A 82 12.83 14.79 10.72
N HIS A 83 11.74 15.10 11.43
CA HIS A 83 10.48 15.57 10.86
C HIS A 83 9.97 14.72 9.69
N ARG A 84 10.15 13.38 9.75
CA ARG A 84 9.72 12.45 8.69
C ARG A 84 9.38 11.07 9.25
N ASN A 85 8.66 10.29 8.47
CA ASN A 85 8.44 8.89 8.80
C ASN A 85 9.77 8.12 8.73
N SER A 86 10.12 7.44 9.81
CA SER A 86 11.29 6.55 9.87
C SER A 86 10.98 5.18 9.27
N MET A 87 9.69 4.80 9.29
CA MET A 87 9.18 3.55 8.77
C MET A 87 7.70 3.69 8.44
N GLU A 88 7.30 3.17 7.28
CA GLU A 88 5.91 3.13 6.86
C GLU A 88 5.62 1.81 6.16
N ILE A 89 4.47 1.21 6.42
CA ILE A 89 3.93 0.02 5.76
C ILE A 89 2.53 0.37 5.26
N ASP A 90 2.30 0.21 3.97
CA ASP A 90 1.09 0.69 3.30
C ASP A 90 -0.17 0.00 3.80
N PHE A 91 -0.13 -1.34 3.96
CA PHE A 91 -1.25 -2.08 4.53
C PHE A 91 -0.79 -3.14 5.53
N LEU A 92 -1.62 -3.34 6.54
CA LEU A 92 -1.51 -4.44 7.49
C LEU A 92 -2.76 -5.32 7.36
N LEU A 93 -2.57 -6.58 7.02
CA LEU A 93 -3.65 -7.56 6.93
C LEU A 93 -3.54 -8.56 8.09
N SER A 94 -4.68 -9.03 8.57
CA SER A 94 -4.73 -10.18 9.47
C SER A 94 -4.84 -11.46 8.66
N ASN A 95 -4.01 -12.43 8.94
CA ASN A 95 -4.15 -13.76 8.36
C ASN A 95 -5.00 -14.62 9.30
N GLU A 96 -6.32 -14.56 9.14
CA GLU A 96 -7.28 -15.23 10.03
C GLU A 96 -7.32 -16.75 9.82
N SER A 97 -6.80 -17.23 8.70
CA SER A 97 -6.86 -18.66 8.34
C SER A 97 -5.74 -19.52 8.93
N LYS A 98 -4.73 -18.94 9.55
CA LYS A 98 -3.61 -19.66 10.17
C LYS A 98 -3.69 -19.60 11.69
N VAL A 99 -3.53 -20.75 12.32
CA VAL A 99 -3.54 -20.97 13.80
C VAL A 99 -2.63 -19.98 14.57
N ASN A 100 -1.72 -19.30 13.92
CA ASN A 100 -0.74 -18.39 14.53
C ASN A 100 -1.03 -16.90 14.27
N PHE A 101 -2.24 -16.47 14.15
CA PHE A 101 -2.67 -15.05 14.16
C PHE A 101 -1.53 -14.01 13.95
N LYS A 102 -0.86 -14.04 12.81
CA LYS A 102 0.23 -13.11 12.51
C LYS A 102 -0.25 -11.97 11.60
N VAL A 103 0.38 -10.82 11.79
CA VAL A 103 0.19 -9.66 10.93
C VAL A 103 0.94 -9.88 9.63
N GLN A 104 0.28 -9.62 8.51
CA GLN A 104 0.84 -9.68 7.17
C GLN A 104 1.03 -8.25 6.65
N PRO A 105 2.26 -7.72 6.65
CA PRO A 105 2.55 -6.41 6.08
C PRO A 105 2.55 -6.49 4.56
N VAL A 106 1.96 -5.50 3.92
CA VAL A 106 1.91 -5.33 2.47
C VAL A 106 2.50 -3.98 2.11
N GLU A 107 3.50 -3.95 1.24
CA GLU A 107 4.03 -2.74 0.62
C GLU A 107 3.67 -2.69 -0.86
N VAL A 108 3.34 -1.51 -1.35
CA VAL A 108 3.02 -1.25 -2.75
C VAL A 108 4.15 -0.46 -3.40
N LYS A 109 4.62 -0.91 -4.54
CA LYS A 109 5.69 -0.27 -5.31
C LYS A 109 5.22 -0.04 -6.75
N SER A 110 5.22 1.21 -7.19
CA SER A 110 4.85 1.58 -8.56
C SER A 110 6.00 1.41 -9.55
N SER A 111 7.26 1.52 -9.10
CA SER A 111 8.43 1.41 -9.96
C SER A 111 9.11 0.06 -9.90
N LYS A 112 9.88 -0.26 -10.96
CA LYS A 112 10.70 -1.49 -10.99
C LYS A 112 11.89 -1.44 -10.03
N ASN A 113 12.41 -0.24 -9.75
CA ASN A 113 13.53 -0.03 -8.85
C ASN A 113 13.03 0.52 -7.52
N TYR A 114 13.07 -0.28 -6.48
CA TYR A 114 12.56 0.07 -5.16
C TYR A 114 13.43 -0.53 -4.06
N THR A 115 13.33 0.02 -2.87
CA THR A 115 13.95 -0.51 -1.65
C THR A 115 12.90 -1.19 -0.77
N THR A 116 13.34 -2.14 0.04
CA THR A 116 12.51 -2.86 1.01
C THR A 116 12.89 -2.50 2.45
N THR A 117 13.49 -1.33 2.64
CA THR A 117 14.04 -0.89 3.92
C THR A 117 12.99 -0.82 5.03
N SER A 118 11.81 -0.26 4.75
CA SER A 118 10.71 -0.17 5.72
C SER A 118 10.23 -1.55 6.13
N LEU A 119 10.02 -2.44 5.16
CA LEU A 119 9.59 -3.80 5.42
C LEU A 119 10.62 -4.58 6.25
N GLY A 120 11.90 -4.43 5.93
CA GLY A 120 12.99 -5.02 6.71
C GLY A 120 13.02 -4.54 8.16
N LYS A 121 12.90 -3.23 8.37
CA LYS A 121 12.81 -2.62 9.72
C LYS A 121 11.60 -3.16 10.48
N PHE A 122 10.44 -3.21 9.82
CA PHE A 122 9.20 -3.70 10.40
C PHE A 122 9.31 -5.17 10.83
N LYS A 123 9.81 -6.04 9.94
CA LYS A 123 10.05 -7.46 10.23
C LYS A 123 10.99 -7.63 11.44
N ASN A 124 12.07 -6.85 11.50
CA ASN A 124 13.02 -6.92 12.61
C ASN A 124 12.41 -6.45 13.93
N LYS A 125 11.68 -5.35 13.91
CA LYS A 125 11.02 -4.77 15.11
C LYS A 125 9.94 -5.70 15.67
N PHE A 126 9.18 -6.38 14.81
CA PHE A 126 8.00 -7.15 15.18
C PHE A 126 8.12 -8.65 14.85
N LYS A 127 9.34 -9.19 14.89
CA LYS A 127 9.68 -10.59 14.50
C LYS A 127 8.67 -11.65 14.93
N LYS A 128 8.17 -11.56 16.17
CA LYS A 128 7.26 -12.57 16.74
C LYS A 128 5.81 -12.44 16.22
N ARG A 129 5.48 -11.31 15.62
CA ARG A 129 4.09 -10.94 15.24
C ARG A 129 3.88 -10.91 13.75
N VAL A 130 4.95 -10.80 12.97
CA VAL A 130 4.91 -10.74 11.52
C VAL A 130 4.95 -12.14 10.93
N GLY A 131 4.02 -12.39 10.03
CA GLY A 131 3.96 -13.59 9.20
C GLY A 131 4.65 -13.36 7.86
N GLU A 132 4.03 -13.92 6.82
CA GLU A 132 4.44 -13.68 5.43
C GLU A 132 4.33 -12.19 5.11
N SER A 133 5.32 -11.66 4.43
CA SER A 133 5.34 -10.26 4.00
C SER A 133 5.10 -10.21 2.50
N ILE A 134 4.33 -9.24 2.05
CA ILE A 134 3.96 -9.10 0.64
C ILE A 134 4.51 -7.78 0.10
N ILE A 135 5.00 -7.82 -1.12
CA ILE A 135 5.29 -6.63 -1.93
C ILE A 135 4.49 -6.73 -3.21
N VAL A 136 3.61 -5.77 -3.45
CA VAL A 136 2.94 -5.60 -4.73
C VAL A 136 3.82 -4.71 -5.61
N HIS A 137 4.15 -5.18 -6.82
CA HIS A 137 5.11 -4.48 -7.67
C HIS A 137 4.85 -4.75 -9.18
N PRO A 138 5.48 -3.96 -10.10
CA PRO A 138 5.26 -4.13 -11.54
C PRO A 138 6.15 -5.22 -12.19
N LYS A 139 6.80 -6.09 -11.40
CA LYS A 139 7.60 -7.22 -11.89
C LYS A 139 6.83 -8.52 -11.81
N GLN A 140 7.43 -9.61 -12.29
CA GLN A 140 6.87 -10.94 -12.22
C GLN A 140 6.79 -11.47 -10.77
N PHE A 141 5.89 -12.41 -10.56
CA PHE A 141 5.78 -13.12 -9.28
C PHE A 141 7.08 -13.77 -8.87
N LYS A 142 7.46 -13.59 -7.61
CA LYS A 142 8.66 -14.22 -7.03
C LYS A 142 8.49 -14.38 -5.52
N ILE A 143 9.01 -15.47 -4.98
CA ILE A 143 9.20 -15.63 -3.54
C ILE A 143 10.69 -15.57 -3.26
N GLU A 144 11.10 -14.64 -2.43
CA GLU A 144 12.51 -14.38 -2.13
C GLU A 144 12.66 -13.85 -0.71
N ASP A 145 13.61 -14.40 0.06
CA ASP A 145 13.90 -14.00 1.45
C ASP A 145 12.68 -14.00 2.39
N GLY A 146 11.73 -14.91 2.15
CA GLY A 146 10.47 -14.98 2.91
C GLY A 146 9.53 -13.81 2.64
N ILE A 147 9.67 -13.17 1.48
CA ILE A 147 8.79 -12.12 0.96
C ILE A 147 8.12 -12.64 -0.30
N ILE A 148 6.80 -12.53 -0.34
CA ILE A 148 5.99 -12.85 -1.52
C ILE A 148 5.89 -11.57 -2.36
N LYS A 149 6.52 -11.58 -3.52
CA LYS A 149 6.49 -10.46 -4.48
C LYS A 149 5.40 -10.75 -5.52
N VAL A 150 4.36 -9.93 -5.53
CA VAL A 150 3.14 -10.15 -6.31
C VAL A 150 3.02 -9.08 -7.38
N PRO A 151 2.85 -9.44 -8.66
CA PRO A 151 2.50 -8.48 -9.70
C PRO A 151 1.22 -7.71 -9.36
N SER A 152 1.13 -6.45 -9.77
CA SER A 152 -0.03 -5.60 -9.46
C SER A 152 -1.36 -6.23 -9.93
N TYR A 153 -1.38 -6.90 -11.08
CA TYR A 153 -2.56 -7.60 -11.60
C TYR A 153 -2.97 -8.85 -10.78
N MET A 154 -2.07 -9.39 -9.96
CA MET A 154 -2.36 -10.49 -9.03
C MET A 154 -2.67 -10.02 -7.61
N ALA A 155 -2.69 -8.73 -7.34
CA ALA A 155 -2.99 -8.20 -6.00
C ALA A 155 -4.38 -8.62 -5.51
N TRP A 156 -5.27 -8.98 -6.40
CA TRP A 156 -6.55 -9.61 -6.08
C TRP A 156 -6.39 -10.93 -5.29
N CYS A 157 -5.26 -11.61 -5.38
CA CYS A 157 -5.01 -12.88 -4.69
C CYS A 157 -4.57 -12.72 -3.22
N ILE A 158 -4.35 -11.48 -2.77
CA ILE A 158 -3.88 -11.16 -1.41
C ILE A 158 -5.02 -11.26 -0.38
#